data_39d217b16ed82078fc7c1b427dc4062d
#
_entry.id   39d217b16ed82078fc7c1b427dc4062d
#
_cell.length_a   1.000
_cell.length_b   1.000
_cell.length_c   1.000
_cell.angle_alpha   90.00
_cell.angle_beta   90.00
_cell.angle_gamma   90.00
#
_symmetry.space_group_name_H-M   'P 1'
#
loop_
_entity.id
_entity.type
_entity.pdbx_description
1 polymer ?
#
loop_
_entity_poly.entity_id
_entity_poly.type
_entity_poly.pdbx_seq_one_letter_code
_entity_poly.pdbx_strand_id
1 'polypeptide(L)'
;LFPYTTLFRSLPRRLEIDSVEVREALKEPVTKIVEEIKSVLSETPPELASDIIERGIVMTGGGSMLRELPRLISKETGVPVILVEKPLECVAIGAGKAFGLFKDLSSERSIYDSLNN
;
A
#
# COMPACT_ATOMS: atom_id res chain seq x y z
N LEU A 1 39.99 7.47 -11.84
CA LEU A 1 39.19 7.35 -13.06
C LEU A 1 37.70 7.73 -12.86
N PHE A 2 37.26 7.87 -11.63
CA PHE A 2 35.87 8.18 -11.32
C PHE A 2 35.54 9.60 -10.85
N PRO A 3 36.49 10.48 -10.49
CA PRO A 3 36.15 11.76 -9.90
C PRO A 3 35.45 12.73 -10.85
N TYR A 4 35.71 12.64 -12.16
CA TYR A 4 35.15 13.58 -13.13
C TYR A 4 33.66 13.32 -13.44
N THR A 5 33.27 12.07 -13.50
CA THR A 5 31.85 11.70 -13.75
C THR A 5 30.96 12.02 -12.55
N THR A 6 31.49 11.93 -11.34
CA THR A 6 30.75 12.24 -10.11
C THR A 6 30.57 13.75 -9.94
N LEU A 7 31.60 14.54 -10.27
CA LEU A 7 31.56 16.00 -10.22
C LEU A 7 30.53 16.60 -11.20
N PHE A 8 30.47 16.07 -12.42
CA PHE A 8 29.49 16.55 -13.40
C PHE A 8 28.08 16.08 -13.15
N ARG A 9 27.86 14.96 -12.42
CA ARG A 9 26.53 14.48 -12.02
C ARG A 9 25.95 15.27 -10.84
N SER A 10 26.77 15.94 -10.05
CA SER A 10 26.36 16.69 -8.88
C SER A 10 26.04 18.17 -9.13
N LEU A 11 26.18 18.65 -10.36
CA LEU A 11 25.80 20.02 -10.72
C LEU A 11 24.27 20.11 -10.71
N PRO A 12 23.68 21.01 -9.90
CA PRO A 12 22.24 21.18 -9.85
C PRO A 12 21.74 21.70 -11.21
N ARG A 13 20.77 20.98 -11.78
CA ARG A 13 20.04 21.41 -12.98
C ARG A 13 18.62 21.75 -12.60
N ARG A 14 18.14 22.90 -13.03
CA ARG A 14 16.72 23.25 -12.91
C ARG A 14 15.99 22.73 -14.15
N LEU A 15 15.00 21.89 -13.94
CA LEU A 15 14.08 21.42 -14.95
C LEU A 15 12.68 21.90 -14.55
N GLU A 16 11.97 22.49 -15.48
CA GLU A 16 10.54 22.78 -15.33
C GLU A 16 9.77 21.61 -15.94
N ILE A 17 8.97 20.96 -15.13
CA ILE A 17 8.09 19.88 -15.54
C ILE A 17 6.64 20.28 -15.21
N ASP A 18 5.74 19.97 -16.11
CA ASP A 18 4.32 20.24 -15.90
C ASP A 18 3.55 18.98 -15.45
N SER A 19 2.29 19.18 -15.07
CA SER A 19 1.43 18.09 -14.61
C SER A 19 1.03 17.11 -15.71
N VAL A 20 1.14 17.49 -16.97
CA VAL A 20 0.85 16.64 -18.13
C VAL A 20 1.99 15.66 -18.33
N GLU A 21 3.23 16.14 -18.31
CA GLU A 21 4.44 15.30 -18.41
C GLU A 21 4.49 14.28 -17.27
N VAL A 22 4.20 14.70 -16.03
CA VAL A 22 4.12 13.77 -14.88
C VAL A 22 3.03 12.72 -15.08
N ARG A 23 1.86 13.11 -15.58
CA ARG A 23 0.76 12.18 -15.85
C ARG A 23 1.13 11.15 -16.91
N GLU A 24 1.75 11.57 -18.00
CA GLU A 24 2.19 10.65 -19.06
C GLU A 24 3.27 9.68 -18.55
N ALA A 25 4.23 10.17 -17.77
CA ALA A 25 5.25 9.33 -17.16
C ALA A 25 4.68 8.29 -16.18
N LEU A 26 3.61 8.62 -15.45
CA LEU A 26 2.96 7.73 -14.49
C LEU A 26 1.96 6.77 -15.14
N LYS A 27 1.57 6.97 -16.38
CA LYS A 27 0.53 6.19 -17.04
C LYS A 27 0.83 4.69 -17.08
N GLU A 28 2.03 4.32 -17.53
CA GLU A 28 2.43 2.92 -17.62
C GLU A 28 2.49 2.22 -16.25
N PRO A 29 3.18 2.74 -15.22
CA PRO A 29 3.21 2.11 -13.91
C PRO A 29 1.84 2.04 -13.24
N VAL A 30 0.99 3.04 -13.40
CA VAL A 30 -0.37 3.04 -12.87
C VAL A 30 -1.24 1.99 -13.57
N THR A 31 -1.13 1.87 -14.89
CA THR A 31 -1.84 0.82 -15.65
C THR A 31 -1.45 -0.57 -15.17
N LYS A 32 -0.16 -0.83 -14.98
CA LYS A 32 0.32 -2.11 -14.44
C LYS A 32 -0.26 -2.42 -13.05
N ILE A 33 -0.31 -1.43 -12.16
CA ILE A 33 -0.93 -1.61 -10.84
C ILE A 33 -2.39 -2.04 -10.97
N VAL A 34 -3.15 -1.39 -11.83
CA VAL A 34 -4.57 -1.72 -12.05
C VAL A 34 -4.75 -3.11 -12.65
N GLU A 35 -3.91 -3.49 -13.61
CA GLU A 35 -3.91 -4.81 -14.24
C GLU A 35 -3.62 -5.91 -13.23
N GLU A 36 -2.62 -5.74 -12.37
CA GLU A 36 -2.28 -6.68 -11.32
C GLU A 36 -3.41 -6.83 -10.29
N ILE A 37 -4.06 -5.74 -9.90
CA ILE A 37 -5.24 -5.79 -9.01
C ILE A 37 -6.36 -6.61 -9.68
N LYS A 38 -6.64 -6.39 -10.95
CA LYS A 38 -7.66 -7.15 -11.70
C LYS A 38 -7.29 -8.64 -11.78
N SER A 39 -6.03 -8.96 -12.01
CA SER A 39 -5.54 -10.35 -12.03
C SER A 39 -5.80 -11.03 -10.70
N VAL A 40 -5.38 -10.43 -9.59
CA VAL A 40 -5.60 -10.97 -8.24
C VAL A 40 -7.10 -11.17 -7.95
N LEU A 41 -7.94 -10.19 -8.31
CA LEU A 41 -9.39 -10.31 -8.10
C LEU A 41 -9.99 -11.45 -8.93
N SER A 42 -9.51 -11.68 -10.17
CA SER A 42 -9.98 -12.76 -11.04
C SER A 42 -9.59 -14.15 -10.55
N GLU A 43 -8.48 -14.27 -9.84
CA GLU A 43 -7.98 -15.52 -9.25
C GLU A 43 -8.55 -15.79 -7.84
N THR A 44 -9.26 -14.80 -7.27
CA THR A 44 -9.81 -14.90 -5.92
C THR A 44 -11.05 -15.82 -5.93
N PRO A 45 -11.14 -16.79 -4.98
CA PRO A 45 -12.32 -17.64 -4.84
C PRO A 45 -13.61 -16.83 -4.66
N PRO A 46 -14.76 -17.31 -5.19
CA PRO A 46 -16.02 -16.56 -5.20
C PRO A 46 -16.49 -16.08 -3.82
N GLU A 47 -16.28 -16.89 -2.77
CA GLU A 47 -16.67 -16.55 -1.40
C GLU A 47 -15.89 -15.33 -0.89
N LEU A 48 -14.57 -15.29 -1.15
CA LEU A 48 -13.73 -14.16 -0.76
C LEU A 48 -13.94 -12.95 -1.66
N ALA A 49 -14.23 -13.16 -2.94
CA ALA A 49 -14.54 -12.08 -3.87
C ALA A 49 -15.81 -11.33 -3.44
N SER A 50 -16.82 -12.03 -2.94
CA SER A 50 -18.04 -11.42 -2.37
C SER A 50 -17.72 -10.51 -1.19
N ASP A 51 -16.90 -10.98 -0.26
CA ASP A 51 -16.46 -10.18 0.90
C ASP A 51 -15.68 -8.92 0.47
N ILE A 52 -14.83 -9.04 -0.56
CA ILE A 52 -14.07 -7.89 -1.08
C ILE A 52 -15.00 -6.86 -1.72
N ILE A 53 -16.03 -7.29 -2.43
CA ILE A 53 -17.01 -6.39 -3.04
C ILE A 53 -17.77 -5.60 -1.97
N GLU A 54 -18.11 -6.23 -0.85
CA GLU A 54 -18.82 -5.58 0.26
C GLU A 54 -17.91 -4.67 1.08
N ARG A 55 -16.71 -5.12 1.42
CA ARG A 55 -15.79 -4.42 2.34
C ARG A 55 -14.87 -3.43 1.63
N GLY A 56 -14.61 -3.63 0.36
CA GLY A 56 -13.73 -2.80 -0.43
C GLY A 56 -12.25 -3.14 -0.31
N ILE A 57 -11.45 -2.43 -1.08
CA ILE A 57 -9.99 -2.49 -1.08
C ILE A 57 -9.46 -1.37 -0.21
N VAL A 58 -8.65 -1.69 0.79
CA VAL A 58 -8.01 -0.70 1.66
C VAL A 58 -6.62 -0.36 1.13
N MET A 59 -6.38 0.92 0.88
CA MET A 59 -5.10 1.42 0.41
C MET A 59 -4.32 2.10 1.53
N THR A 60 -3.03 1.76 1.63
CA THR A 60 -2.10 2.31 2.61
C THR A 60 -0.72 2.54 1.98
N GLY A 61 0.17 3.22 2.69
CA GLY A 61 1.50 3.58 2.21
C GLY A 61 1.52 4.84 1.35
N GLY A 62 2.73 5.36 1.09
CA GLY A 62 2.91 6.63 0.36
C GLY A 62 2.38 6.62 -1.07
N GLY A 63 2.51 5.48 -1.77
CA GLY A 63 1.99 5.33 -3.14
C GLY A 63 0.48 5.46 -3.25
N SER A 64 -0.25 5.12 -2.19
CA SER A 64 -1.71 5.25 -2.15
C SER A 64 -2.19 6.70 -2.16
N MET A 65 -1.31 7.64 -1.82
CA MET A 65 -1.60 9.08 -1.82
C MET A 65 -1.52 9.70 -3.21
N LEU A 66 -1.18 8.92 -4.24
CA LEU A 66 -1.19 9.39 -5.61
C LEU A 66 -2.60 9.87 -5.97
N ARG A 67 -2.67 11.12 -6.43
CA ARG A 67 -3.94 11.80 -6.69
C ARG A 67 -4.83 10.98 -7.63
N GLU A 68 -6.10 10.81 -7.28
CA GLU A 68 -7.12 10.08 -8.03
C GLU A 68 -6.86 8.56 -8.22
N LEU A 69 -5.77 7.99 -7.68
CA LEU A 69 -5.49 6.56 -7.79
C LEU A 69 -6.58 5.69 -7.18
N PRO A 70 -7.10 5.98 -5.96
CA PRO A 70 -8.20 5.21 -5.38
C PRO A 70 -9.46 5.21 -6.28
N ARG A 71 -9.78 6.37 -6.86
CA ARG A 71 -10.92 6.51 -7.76
C ARG A 71 -10.73 5.72 -9.07
N LEU A 72 -9.53 5.75 -9.62
CA LEU A 72 -9.21 4.98 -10.82
C LEU A 72 -9.35 3.48 -10.57
N ILE A 73 -8.78 2.97 -9.47
CA ILE A 73 -8.87 1.55 -9.12
C ILE A 73 -10.35 1.15 -8.93
N SER A 74 -11.12 1.94 -8.18
CA SER A 74 -12.55 1.67 -7.98
C SER A 74 -13.33 1.65 -9.30
N LYS A 75 -13.05 2.57 -10.20
CA LYS A 75 -13.67 2.62 -11.52
C LYS A 75 -13.33 1.40 -12.38
N GLU A 76 -12.07 0.98 -12.34
CA GLU A 76 -11.55 -0.09 -13.18
C GLU A 76 -11.89 -1.50 -12.68
N THR A 77 -12.07 -1.65 -11.37
CA THR A 77 -12.38 -2.95 -10.73
C THR A 77 -13.84 -3.13 -10.37
N GLY A 78 -14.60 -2.04 -10.26
CA GLY A 78 -15.96 -2.05 -9.75
C GLY A 78 -16.05 -2.25 -8.23
N VAL A 79 -14.91 -2.31 -7.52
CA VAL A 79 -14.84 -2.53 -6.07
C VAL A 79 -14.62 -1.20 -5.37
N PRO A 80 -15.30 -0.91 -4.24
CA PRO A 80 -15.02 0.28 -3.43
C PRO A 80 -13.56 0.32 -2.97
N VAL A 81 -12.93 1.50 -3.00
CA VAL A 81 -11.55 1.69 -2.57
C VAL A 81 -11.50 2.72 -1.46
N ILE A 82 -10.90 2.35 -0.35
CA ILE A 82 -10.80 3.14 0.87
C ILE A 82 -9.34 3.51 1.12
N LEU A 83 -9.04 4.81 1.13
CA LEU A 83 -7.75 5.31 1.58
C LEU A 83 -7.80 5.51 3.10
N VAL A 84 -6.86 4.94 3.84
CA VAL A 84 -6.77 5.12 5.29
C VAL A 84 -6.38 6.56 5.65
N GLU A 85 -6.78 7.02 6.84
CA GLU A 85 -6.51 8.39 7.30
C GLU A 85 -5.01 8.72 7.41
N LYS A 86 -4.19 7.73 7.80
CA LYS A 86 -2.75 7.90 8.01
C LYS A 86 -1.95 6.86 7.22
N PRO A 87 -1.90 7.00 5.88
CA PRO A 87 -1.33 5.96 5.02
C PRO A 87 0.13 5.64 5.31
N LEU A 88 0.92 6.63 5.69
CA LEU A 88 2.35 6.47 5.99
C LEU A 88 2.62 5.82 7.35
N GLU A 89 1.70 5.97 8.30
CA GLU A 89 1.85 5.50 9.67
C GLU A 89 1.21 4.11 9.92
N CYS A 90 0.39 3.63 9.01
CA CYS A 90 -0.42 2.42 9.17
C CYS A 90 0.38 1.20 9.63
N VAL A 91 1.54 0.96 9.02
CA VAL A 91 2.39 -0.19 9.34
C VAL A 91 2.95 -0.07 10.76
N ALA A 92 3.43 1.11 11.15
CA ALA A 92 3.96 1.35 12.49
C ALA A 92 2.87 1.23 13.57
N ILE A 93 1.70 1.81 13.31
CA ILE A 93 0.54 1.71 14.22
C ILE A 93 0.08 0.25 14.34
N GLY A 94 0.00 -0.47 13.23
CA GLY A 94 -0.38 -1.88 13.20
C GLY A 94 0.60 -2.77 13.95
N ALA A 95 1.90 -2.56 13.77
CA ALA A 95 2.95 -3.27 14.50
C ALA A 95 2.87 -3.01 16.02
N GLY A 96 2.63 -1.77 16.43
CA GLY A 96 2.44 -1.42 17.83
C GLY A 96 1.22 -2.10 18.46
N LYS A 97 0.10 -2.15 17.74
CA LYS A 97 -1.11 -2.86 18.19
C LYS A 97 -0.90 -4.37 18.27
N ALA A 98 -0.23 -4.96 17.28
CA ALA A 98 0.10 -6.39 17.27
C ALA A 98 0.99 -6.77 18.46
N PHE A 99 1.98 -5.94 18.80
CA PHE A 99 2.85 -6.17 19.95
C PHE A 99 2.07 -6.20 21.28
N GLY A 100 1.08 -5.31 21.44
CA GLY A 100 0.18 -5.33 22.61
C GLY A 100 -0.60 -6.65 22.71
N LEU A 101 -1.21 -7.07 21.61
CA LEU A 101 -1.95 -8.34 21.53
C LEU A 101 -1.08 -9.57 21.85
N PHE A 102 0.15 -9.63 21.33
CA PHE A 102 1.08 -10.72 21.64
C PHE A 102 1.47 -10.78 23.12
N LYS A 103 1.62 -9.61 23.77
CA LYS A 103 1.92 -9.53 25.20
C LYS A 103 0.75 -10.09 26.02
N ASP A 104 -0.48 -9.75 25.67
CA ASP A 104 -1.67 -10.23 26.37
C ASP A 104 -1.83 -11.75 26.21
N LEU A 105 -1.70 -12.27 24.99
CA LEU A 105 -1.76 -13.71 24.70
C LEU A 105 -0.65 -14.50 25.40
N SER A 106 0.56 -13.94 25.52
CA SER A 106 1.66 -14.60 26.23
C SER A 106 1.44 -14.65 27.74
N SER A 107 0.80 -13.63 28.31
CA SER A 107 0.45 -13.61 29.73
C SER A 107 -0.69 -14.59 30.07
N GLU A 108 -1.69 -14.72 29.22
CA GLU A 108 -2.77 -15.72 29.39
C GLU A 108 -2.22 -17.14 29.29
N ARG A 109 -1.32 -17.42 28.34
CA ARG A 109 -0.68 -18.72 28.20
C ARG A 109 0.17 -19.09 29.42
N SER A 110 0.90 -18.14 29.99
CA SER A 110 1.67 -18.34 31.21
C SER A 110 0.79 -18.68 32.42
N ILE A 111 -0.40 -18.05 32.52
CA ILE A 111 -1.37 -18.36 33.57
C ILE A 111 -1.93 -19.76 33.40
N TYR A 112 -2.27 -20.15 32.16
CA TYR A 112 -2.79 -21.47 31.84
C TYR A 112 -1.79 -22.61 32.18
N ASP A 113 -0.52 -22.41 31.83
CA ASP A 113 0.56 -23.35 32.14
C ASP A 113 0.84 -23.45 33.66
N SER A 114 0.63 -22.36 34.42
CA SER A 114 0.80 -22.34 35.87
C SER A 114 -0.35 -23.02 36.64
N LEU A 115 -1.54 -23.14 36.03
CA LEU A 115 -2.71 -23.79 36.64
C LEU A 115 -2.74 -25.30 36.38
N ASN A 116 -1.96 -25.81 35.41
CA ASN A 116 -1.94 -27.21 35.00
C ASN A 116 -0.66 -27.98 35.46
N ASN A 117 0.22 -27.33 36.24
CA ASN A 117 1.36 -27.94 36.93
C ASN A 117 1.13 -27.92 38.44
#